data_857e325a460dd46f55b35203e45e2adf
#
_entry.id   857e325a460dd46f55b35203e45e2adf
#
_cell.length_a   1.000
_cell.length_b   1.000
_cell.length_c   1.000
_cell.angle_alpha   90.00
_cell.angle_beta   90.00
_cell.angle_gamma   90.00
#
_symmetry.space_group_name_H-M   'P 1'
#
loop_
_entity.id
_entity.type
_entity.pdbx_description
1 polymer ?
#
loop_
_entity_poly.entity_id
_entity_poly.type
_entity_poly.pdbx_seq_one_letter_code
_entity_poly.pdbx_strand_id
1 'polypeptide(L)'
;TANYDSVPLVCFTGQVATNLIGNDTFQEIDIVGVTRNIAKFVIVVRKREDLNRLIKEAFYIARTGKPGPVLLDLPKDVMAELGSDEYPEEVNIRGYKPNTKPHHGQILRAMNMIYDAKRPLFLIGGGAKIAGAQEEMCKLMETLKVPVVTTIMGRGIVPTNHELYYGNIGMHGNYAANQAVNDCDLLISCLLYTSPRPRDPKTS
;
A
#
# COMPACT_ATOMS: atom_id res chain seq x y z
N THR A 1 -10.28 1.30 7.04
CA THR A 1 -9.94 -0.03 6.46
C THR A 1 -9.10 0.11 5.20
N ALA A 2 -9.56 0.77 4.12
CA ALA A 2 -8.88 0.82 2.82
C ALA A 2 -7.38 1.21 2.89
N ASN A 3 -7.02 2.19 3.73
CA ASN A 3 -5.62 2.59 3.89
C ASN A 3 -4.75 1.51 4.55
N TYR A 4 -5.29 0.80 5.54
CA TYR A 4 -4.58 -0.29 6.21
C TYR A 4 -4.45 -1.52 5.33
N ASP A 5 -5.49 -1.87 4.59
CA ASP A 5 -5.54 -3.05 3.73
C ASP A 5 -4.92 -2.81 2.34
N SER A 6 -4.37 -1.60 2.12
CA SER A 6 -3.75 -1.22 0.84
C SER A 6 -4.71 -1.34 -0.36
N VAL A 7 -5.98 -0.99 -0.15
CA VAL A 7 -7.00 -1.01 -1.22
C VAL A 7 -6.88 0.27 -2.04
N PRO A 8 -6.63 0.19 -3.35
CA PRO A 8 -6.66 1.36 -4.22
C PRO A 8 -8.10 1.84 -4.39
N LEU A 9 -8.40 3.00 -3.85
CA LEU A 9 -9.73 3.61 -3.89
C LEU A 9 -9.58 5.07 -4.27
N VAL A 10 -10.39 5.55 -5.21
CA VAL A 10 -10.52 6.98 -5.52
C VAL A 10 -11.91 7.43 -5.08
N CYS A 11 -11.95 8.37 -4.15
CA CYS A 11 -13.16 8.96 -3.61
C CYS A 11 -13.34 10.36 -4.19
N PHE A 12 -14.57 10.67 -4.62
CA PHE A 12 -14.98 12.02 -5.01
C PHE A 12 -15.94 12.55 -3.97
N THR A 13 -15.67 13.73 -3.44
CA THR A 13 -16.53 14.44 -2.48
C THR A 13 -16.98 15.76 -3.06
N GLY A 14 -18.17 16.21 -2.70
CA GLY A 14 -18.66 17.53 -3.05
C GLY A 14 -18.28 18.56 -2.00
N GLN A 15 -18.02 19.79 -2.43
CA GLN A 15 -17.67 20.91 -1.56
C GLN A 15 -18.47 22.17 -1.96
N VAL A 16 -18.58 23.11 -1.06
CA VAL A 16 -19.09 24.45 -1.35
C VAL A 16 -18.26 25.12 -2.46
N ALA A 17 -18.76 26.19 -3.07
CA ALA A 17 -18.03 26.90 -4.10
C ALA A 17 -16.66 27.40 -3.57
N THR A 18 -15.66 27.48 -4.45
CA THR A 18 -14.27 27.79 -4.07
C THR A 18 -14.09 29.09 -3.28
N ASN A 19 -14.90 30.11 -3.56
CA ASN A 19 -14.90 31.40 -2.89
C ASN A 19 -15.53 31.37 -1.47
N LEU A 20 -16.21 30.29 -1.12
CA LEU A 20 -16.83 30.09 0.18
C LEU A 20 -16.01 29.24 1.13
N ILE A 21 -15.03 28.49 0.62
CA ILE A 21 -14.17 27.62 1.42
C ILE A 21 -13.39 28.45 2.45
N GLY A 22 -13.48 28.07 3.72
CA GLY A 22 -12.81 28.73 4.85
C GLY A 22 -13.63 29.83 5.51
N ASN A 23 -14.92 29.96 5.17
CA ASN A 23 -15.83 30.97 5.73
C ASN A 23 -16.90 30.38 6.65
N ASP A 24 -16.77 29.14 7.09
CA ASP A 24 -17.76 28.41 7.91
C ASP A 24 -19.16 28.43 7.31
N THR A 25 -19.27 28.28 6.02
CA THR A 25 -20.52 28.29 5.29
C THR A 25 -21.34 27.02 5.54
N PHE A 26 -22.65 27.12 5.33
CA PHE A 26 -23.56 25.98 5.50
C PHE A 26 -23.09 24.78 4.64
N GLN A 27 -22.96 23.60 5.26
CA GLN A 27 -22.45 22.37 4.68
C GLN A 27 -20.97 22.37 4.25
N GLU A 28 -20.19 23.36 4.66
CA GLU A 28 -18.74 23.32 4.52
C GLU A 28 -18.13 22.34 5.51
N ILE A 29 -17.10 21.61 5.07
CA ILE A 29 -16.29 20.75 5.93
C ILE A 29 -14.82 20.83 5.50
N ASP A 30 -13.91 20.85 6.47
CA ASP A 30 -12.48 20.63 6.21
C ASP A 30 -12.23 19.13 5.93
N ILE A 31 -12.59 18.71 4.72
CA ILE A 31 -12.43 17.31 4.29
C ILE A 31 -10.95 16.88 4.28
N VAL A 32 -10.03 17.81 4.03
CA VAL A 32 -8.59 17.56 4.07
C VAL A 32 -8.15 17.20 5.48
N GLY A 33 -8.54 18.01 6.47
CA GLY A 33 -8.24 17.76 7.88
C GLY A 33 -8.83 16.44 8.39
N VAL A 34 -10.09 16.17 8.07
CA VAL A 34 -10.78 14.93 8.48
C VAL A 34 -10.16 13.68 7.86
N THR A 35 -9.72 13.73 6.61
CA THR A 35 -9.29 12.53 5.87
C THR A 35 -7.78 12.34 5.80
N ARG A 36 -6.98 13.32 6.23
CA ARG A 36 -5.50 13.27 6.18
C ARG A 36 -4.91 12.00 6.78
N ASN A 37 -5.47 11.49 7.87
CA ASN A 37 -4.94 10.32 8.58
C ASN A 37 -5.43 8.99 8.01
N ILE A 38 -6.46 8.99 7.16
CA ILE A 38 -7.08 7.79 6.61
C ILE A 38 -6.95 7.67 5.10
N ALA A 39 -6.53 8.74 4.42
CA ALA A 39 -6.28 8.75 2.99
C ALA A 39 -4.77 8.79 2.70
N LYS A 40 -4.36 8.16 1.60
CA LYS A 40 -2.99 8.22 1.09
C LYS A 40 -2.67 9.60 0.53
N PHE A 41 -3.64 10.23 -0.10
CA PHE A 41 -3.54 11.59 -0.64
C PHE A 41 -4.93 12.24 -0.70
N VAL A 42 -4.98 13.55 -0.50
CA VAL A 42 -6.21 14.34 -0.56
C VAL A 42 -5.95 15.59 -1.39
N ILE A 43 -6.85 15.86 -2.34
CA ILE A 43 -6.74 16.98 -3.26
C ILE A 43 -8.04 17.76 -3.24
N VAL A 44 -7.96 19.08 -3.05
CA VAL A 44 -9.08 20.00 -3.35
C VAL A 44 -8.87 20.57 -4.75
N VAL A 45 -9.79 20.32 -5.66
CA VAL A 45 -9.71 20.81 -7.03
C VAL A 45 -10.16 22.26 -7.08
N ARG A 46 -9.24 23.20 -7.19
CA ARG A 46 -9.55 24.64 -7.11
C ARG A 46 -9.82 25.30 -8.45
N LYS A 47 -9.47 24.64 -9.55
CA LYS A 47 -9.63 25.14 -10.90
C LYS A 47 -10.13 24.05 -11.84
N ARG A 48 -11.04 24.39 -12.74
CA ARG A 48 -11.62 23.42 -13.69
C ARG A 48 -10.56 22.82 -14.62
N GLU A 49 -9.61 23.63 -15.09
CA GLU A 49 -8.56 23.17 -15.98
C GLU A 49 -7.62 22.11 -15.37
N ASP A 50 -7.52 22.06 -14.05
CA ASP A 50 -6.71 21.06 -13.35
C ASP A 50 -7.44 19.69 -13.19
N LEU A 51 -8.75 19.66 -13.35
CA LEU A 51 -9.58 18.51 -13.00
C LEU A 51 -9.13 17.21 -13.69
N ASN A 52 -8.96 17.25 -15.03
CA ASN A 52 -8.61 16.06 -15.80
C ASN A 52 -7.23 15.51 -15.39
N ARG A 53 -6.27 16.40 -15.17
CA ARG A 53 -4.93 16.06 -14.68
C ARG A 53 -4.99 15.45 -13.28
N LEU A 54 -5.70 16.09 -12.36
CA LEU A 54 -5.81 15.63 -10.97
C LEU A 54 -6.55 14.30 -10.84
N ILE A 55 -7.55 14.04 -11.67
CA ILE A 55 -8.20 12.73 -11.75
C ILE A 55 -7.18 11.66 -12.13
N LYS A 56 -6.40 11.88 -13.19
CA LYS A 56 -5.38 10.92 -13.63
C LYS A 56 -4.31 10.68 -12.55
N GLU A 57 -3.83 11.74 -11.92
CA GLU A 57 -2.88 11.68 -10.81
C GLU A 57 -3.46 10.89 -9.63
N ALA A 58 -4.74 11.08 -9.29
CA ALA A 58 -5.41 10.36 -8.21
C ALA A 58 -5.42 8.85 -8.44
N PHE A 59 -5.80 8.40 -9.63
CA PHE A 59 -5.76 6.97 -9.98
C PHE A 59 -4.33 6.42 -9.98
N TYR A 60 -3.37 7.20 -10.45
CA TYR A 60 -1.96 6.81 -10.42
C TYR A 60 -1.45 6.66 -8.98
N ILE A 61 -1.70 7.65 -8.11
CA ILE A 61 -1.28 7.62 -6.70
C ILE A 61 -1.97 6.46 -5.96
N ALA A 62 -3.27 6.24 -6.21
CA ALA A 62 -4.01 5.18 -5.54
C ALA A 62 -3.42 3.78 -5.81
N ARG A 63 -2.90 3.55 -7.02
CA ARG A 63 -2.45 2.22 -7.49
C ARG A 63 -0.95 1.97 -7.35
N THR A 64 -0.12 2.99 -7.23
CA THR A 64 1.35 2.87 -7.26
C THR A 64 1.97 2.95 -5.86
N GLY A 65 3.20 2.46 -5.69
CA GLY A 65 3.81 2.30 -4.37
C GLY A 65 2.96 1.39 -3.47
N LYS A 66 2.80 1.73 -2.19
CA LYS A 66 1.77 1.11 -1.36
C LYS A 66 0.40 1.60 -1.85
N PRO A 67 -0.50 0.75 -2.37
CA PRO A 67 -1.83 1.19 -2.76
C PRO A 67 -2.62 1.76 -1.58
N GLY A 68 -3.57 2.64 -1.87
CA GLY A 68 -4.38 3.23 -0.81
C GLY A 68 -5.41 4.24 -1.32
N PRO A 69 -6.30 4.72 -0.44
CA PRO A 69 -7.36 5.64 -0.81
C PRO A 69 -6.82 7.04 -1.13
N VAL A 70 -7.33 7.61 -2.20
CA VAL A 70 -7.11 8.99 -2.61
C VAL A 70 -8.45 9.69 -2.70
N LEU A 71 -8.53 10.92 -2.24
CA LEU A 71 -9.75 11.71 -2.24
C LEU A 71 -9.56 12.97 -3.07
N LEU A 72 -10.52 13.23 -3.97
CA LEU A 72 -10.66 14.48 -4.67
C LEU A 72 -11.91 15.19 -4.17
N ASP A 73 -11.72 16.37 -3.63
CA ASP A 73 -12.79 17.25 -3.21
C ASP A 73 -13.13 18.22 -4.32
N LEU A 74 -14.40 18.21 -4.76
CA LEU A 74 -14.88 18.89 -5.95
C LEU A 74 -15.82 20.04 -5.56
N PRO A 75 -15.35 21.29 -5.58
CA PRO A 75 -16.19 22.46 -5.35
C PRO A 75 -17.29 22.60 -6.40
N LYS A 76 -18.44 23.09 -5.97
CA LYS A 76 -19.64 23.19 -6.80
C LYS A 76 -19.42 24.01 -8.08
N ASP A 77 -18.72 25.11 -8.00
CA ASP A 77 -18.39 25.98 -9.13
C ASP A 77 -17.47 25.28 -10.14
N VAL A 78 -16.45 24.57 -9.67
CA VAL A 78 -15.56 23.76 -10.54
C VAL A 78 -16.32 22.69 -11.29
N MET A 79 -17.32 22.04 -10.65
CA MET A 79 -18.15 21.03 -11.29
C MET A 79 -19.12 21.62 -12.32
N ALA A 80 -19.56 22.86 -12.13
CA ALA A 80 -20.51 23.54 -13.04
C ALA A 80 -19.83 24.24 -14.22
N GLU A 81 -18.53 24.50 -14.13
CA GLU A 81 -17.76 25.21 -15.15
C GLU A 81 -17.52 24.35 -16.40
N LEU A 82 -17.69 24.95 -17.57
CA LEU A 82 -17.33 24.31 -18.84
C LEU A 82 -15.82 24.25 -18.99
N GLY A 83 -15.30 23.14 -19.47
CA GLY A 83 -13.87 22.95 -19.64
C GLY A 83 -13.54 22.03 -20.81
N SER A 84 -12.24 21.90 -21.10
CA SER A 84 -11.73 20.97 -22.09
C SER A 84 -11.97 19.53 -21.65
N ASP A 85 -12.16 18.63 -22.61
CA ASP A 85 -12.18 17.17 -22.45
C ASP A 85 -10.77 16.54 -22.65
N GLU A 86 -9.75 17.36 -22.86
CA GLU A 86 -8.37 16.88 -22.97
C GLU A 86 -7.93 16.14 -21.70
N TYR A 87 -7.42 14.94 -21.91
CA TYR A 87 -6.94 14.08 -20.82
C TYR A 87 -5.43 13.85 -21.01
N PRO A 88 -4.59 14.14 -20.02
CA PRO A 88 -3.15 14.04 -20.16
C PRO A 88 -2.71 12.60 -20.45
N GLU A 89 -1.77 12.40 -21.36
CA GLU A 89 -1.27 11.07 -21.70
C GLU A 89 -0.39 10.49 -20.59
N GLU A 90 0.41 11.32 -19.94
CA GLU A 90 1.36 10.90 -18.91
C GLU A 90 1.07 11.54 -17.54
N VAL A 91 1.53 10.88 -16.48
CA VAL A 91 1.50 11.41 -15.12
C VAL A 91 2.88 11.83 -14.70
N ASN A 92 3.02 13.12 -14.36
CA ASN A 92 4.27 13.68 -13.84
C ASN A 92 4.01 14.44 -12.54
N ILE A 93 4.20 13.76 -11.41
CA ILE A 93 3.96 14.34 -10.07
C ILE A 93 5.31 14.67 -9.44
N ARG A 94 5.54 15.97 -9.17
CA ARG A 94 6.75 16.41 -8.47
C ARG A 94 6.79 15.77 -7.07
N GLY A 95 7.88 15.06 -6.77
CA GLY A 95 8.09 14.46 -5.45
C GLY A 95 7.43 13.11 -5.23
N TYR A 96 6.60 12.60 -6.16
CA TYR A 96 6.02 11.27 -6.07
C TYR A 96 6.60 10.36 -7.15
N LYS A 97 7.65 9.63 -6.81
CA LYS A 97 8.34 8.67 -7.70
C LYS A 97 8.53 7.35 -6.97
N PRO A 98 7.56 6.43 -7.03
CA PRO A 98 7.70 5.12 -6.42
C PRO A 98 8.94 4.40 -6.92
N ASN A 99 9.79 3.94 -6.00
CA ASN A 99 10.99 3.19 -6.35
C ASN A 99 10.62 1.76 -6.74
N THR A 100 10.87 1.40 -8.00
CA THR A 100 10.60 0.05 -8.55
C THR A 100 11.87 -0.75 -8.80
N LYS A 101 13.05 -0.15 -8.62
CA LYS A 101 14.33 -0.81 -8.88
C LYS A 101 14.96 -1.28 -7.58
N PRO A 102 15.29 -2.58 -7.44
CA PRO A 102 15.98 -3.08 -6.27
C PRO A 102 17.44 -2.62 -6.27
N HIS A 103 18.03 -2.49 -5.06
CA HIS A 103 19.44 -2.20 -4.89
C HIS A 103 20.23 -3.51 -4.79
N HIS A 104 21.07 -3.81 -5.79
CA HIS A 104 21.78 -5.08 -5.89
C HIS A 104 22.60 -5.45 -4.62
N GLY A 105 23.32 -4.50 -4.05
CA GLY A 105 24.11 -4.73 -2.82
C GLY A 105 23.24 -5.09 -1.61
N GLN A 106 22.00 -4.58 -1.52
CA GLN A 106 21.07 -4.97 -0.45
C GLN A 106 20.52 -6.39 -0.66
N ILE A 107 20.30 -6.79 -1.91
CA ILE A 107 19.91 -8.18 -2.23
C ILE A 107 21.00 -9.14 -1.81
N LEU A 108 22.26 -8.90 -2.18
CA LEU A 108 23.39 -9.74 -1.79
C LEU A 108 23.54 -9.83 -0.26
N ARG A 109 23.37 -8.72 0.44
CA ARG A 109 23.40 -8.73 1.92
C ARG A 109 22.27 -9.57 2.50
N ALA A 110 21.04 -9.45 1.95
CA ALA A 110 19.91 -10.27 2.40
C ALA A 110 20.16 -11.77 2.14
N MET A 111 20.71 -12.12 0.97
CA MET A 111 21.06 -13.50 0.65
C MET A 111 22.09 -14.07 1.64
N ASN A 112 23.14 -13.33 1.96
CA ASN A 112 24.13 -13.77 2.96
C ASN A 112 23.48 -14.00 4.33
N MET A 113 22.60 -13.09 4.78
CA MET A 113 21.86 -13.29 6.02
C MET A 113 21.01 -14.55 6.02
N ILE A 114 20.38 -14.88 4.88
CA ILE A 114 19.56 -16.11 4.74
C ILE A 114 20.45 -17.35 4.80
N TYR A 115 21.61 -17.35 4.15
CA TYR A 115 22.54 -18.48 4.19
C TYR A 115 23.17 -18.71 5.57
N ASP A 116 23.42 -17.65 6.33
CA ASP A 116 24.01 -17.72 7.66
C ASP A 116 22.99 -18.14 8.74
N ALA A 117 21.68 -17.95 8.46
CA ALA A 117 20.61 -18.28 9.40
C ALA A 117 20.41 -19.80 9.52
N LYS A 118 20.14 -20.26 10.74
CA LYS A 118 19.83 -21.66 11.03
C LYS A 118 18.36 -21.99 10.88
N ARG A 119 17.51 -21.02 11.15
CA ARG A 119 16.03 -21.14 11.11
C ARG A 119 15.41 -19.92 10.45
N PRO A 120 15.74 -19.65 9.16
CA PRO A 120 15.12 -18.56 8.43
C PRO A 120 13.64 -18.83 8.20
N LEU A 121 12.82 -17.77 8.18
CA LEU A 121 11.38 -17.84 7.96
C LEU A 121 10.92 -16.68 7.06
N PHE A 122 10.14 -16.98 6.03
CA PHE A 122 9.46 -15.96 5.25
C PHE A 122 8.12 -15.61 5.87
N LEU A 123 7.87 -14.32 6.11
CA LEU A 123 6.57 -13.77 6.46
C LEU A 123 6.06 -12.94 5.29
N ILE A 124 5.01 -13.43 4.62
CA ILE A 124 4.49 -12.82 3.40
C ILE A 124 3.22 -12.02 3.70
N GLY A 125 3.27 -10.73 3.35
CA GLY A 125 2.11 -9.84 3.45
C GLY A 125 1.28 -9.76 2.18
N GLY A 126 0.16 -9.03 2.24
CA GLY A 126 -0.75 -8.82 1.12
C GLY A 126 -0.13 -8.10 -0.09
N GLY A 127 0.92 -7.31 0.13
CA GLY A 127 1.62 -6.61 -0.94
C GLY A 127 2.25 -7.55 -1.98
N ALA A 128 2.74 -8.72 -1.57
CA ALA A 128 3.28 -9.72 -2.50
C ALA A 128 2.18 -10.29 -3.42
N LYS A 129 0.97 -10.48 -2.88
CA LYS A 129 -0.21 -10.89 -3.66
C LYS A 129 -0.64 -9.80 -4.65
N ILE A 130 -0.69 -8.55 -4.21
CA ILE A 130 -1.00 -7.40 -5.07
C ILE A 130 0.03 -7.25 -6.20
N ALA A 131 1.30 -7.56 -5.93
CA ALA A 131 2.38 -7.53 -6.91
C ALA A 131 2.34 -8.73 -7.90
N GLY A 132 1.50 -9.73 -7.67
CA GLY A 132 1.42 -10.93 -8.52
C GLY A 132 2.63 -11.86 -8.38
N ALA A 133 3.34 -11.82 -7.24
CA ALA A 133 4.62 -12.50 -7.04
C ALA A 133 4.48 -13.96 -6.55
N GLN A 134 3.40 -14.67 -6.94
CA GLN A 134 3.14 -16.04 -6.47
C GLN A 134 4.20 -17.02 -6.98
N GLU A 135 4.49 -16.99 -8.28
CA GLU A 135 5.42 -17.92 -8.92
C GLU A 135 6.85 -17.70 -8.39
N GLU A 136 7.28 -16.45 -8.32
CA GLU A 136 8.61 -16.10 -7.82
C GLU A 136 8.78 -16.49 -6.35
N MET A 137 7.71 -16.31 -5.55
CA MET A 137 7.75 -16.66 -4.13
C MET A 137 7.83 -18.17 -3.93
N CYS A 138 7.02 -18.97 -4.66
CA CYS A 138 7.08 -20.42 -4.63
C CYS A 138 8.47 -20.92 -5.05
N LYS A 139 9.00 -20.39 -6.15
CA LYS A 139 10.34 -20.75 -6.64
C LYS A 139 11.43 -20.39 -5.62
N LEU A 140 11.34 -19.24 -4.98
CA LEU A 140 12.32 -18.80 -3.98
C LEU A 140 12.32 -19.70 -2.75
N MET A 141 11.14 -19.98 -2.17
CA MET A 141 11.02 -20.82 -0.97
C MET A 141 11.46 -22.26 -1.24
N GLU A 142 11.15 -22.82 -2.41
CA GLU A 142 11.56 -24.17 -2.82
C GLU A 142 13.07 -24.26 -3.05
N THR A 143 13.67 -23.25 -3.68
CA THR A 143 15.12 -23.18 -3.93
C THR A 143 15.92 -23.10 -2.63
N LEU A 144 15.47 -22.26 -1.71
CA LEU A 144 16.16 -22.02 -0.43
C LEU A 144 15.74 -23.00 0.68
N LYS A 145 14.69 -23.79 0.47
CA LYS A 145 14.06 -24.67 1.48
C LYS A 145 13.68 -23.93 2.76
N VAL A 146 13.24 -22.68 2.62
CA VAL A 146 12.84 -21.83 3.75
C VAL A 146 11.32 -21.90 3.92
N PRO A 147 10.82 -22.22 5.12
CA PRO A 147 9.39 -22.23 5.40
C PRO A 147 8.75 -20.84 5.28
N VAL A 148 7.45 -20.84 5.02
CA VAL A 148 6.66 -19.64 4.77
C VAL A 148 5.46 -19.57 5.71
N VAL A 149 5.23 -18.41 6.25
CA VAL A 149 3.99 -18.01 6.93
C VAL A 149 3.42 -16.77 6.26
N THR A 150 2.12 -16.58 6.35
CA THR A 150 1.47 -15.41 5.75
C THR A 150 0.69 -14.59 6.77
N THR A 151 0.50 -13.31 6.47
CA THR A 151 -0.59 -12.56 7.10
C THR A 151 -1.93 -13.00 6.49
N ILE A 152 -3.04 -12.60 7.10
CA ILE A 152 -4.38 -12.87 6.54
C ILE A 152 -4.52 -12.32 5.11
N MET A 153 -3.94 -11.14 4.83
CA MET A 153 -3.97 -10.52 3.50
C MET A 153 -3.01 -11.19 2.49
N GLY A 154 -1.97 -11.85 2.97
CA GLY A 154 -1.03 -12.63 2.14
C GLY A 154 -1.50 -14.03 1.80
N ARG A 155 -2.62 -14.46 2.39
CA ARG A 155 -3.16 -15.80 2.19
C ARG A 155 -3.47 -16.08 0.71
N GLY A 156 -3.07 -17.26 0.23
CA GLY A 156 -3.24 -17.68 -1.16
C GLY A 156 -2.06 -17.37 -2.08
N ILE A 157 -0.98 -16.74 -1.56
CA ILE A 157 0.26 -16.56 -2.33
C ILE A 157 1.06 -17.86 -2.46
N VAL A 158 0.92 -18.75 -1.51
CA VAL A 158 1.48 -20.09 -1.52
C VAL A 158 0.34 -21.09 -1.45
N PRO A 159 0.37 -22.21 -2.21
CA PRO A 159 -0.63 -23.27 -2.09
C PRO A 159 -0.73 -23.78 -0.65
N THR A 160 -1.95 -23.97 -0.16
CA THR A 160 -2.19 -24.34 1.25
C THR A 160 -1.72 -25.73 1.62
N ASN A 161 -1.54 -26.61 0.63
CA ASN A 161 -1.03 -27.98 0.78
C ASN A 161 0.49 -28.10 0.55
N HIS A 162 1.19 -26.98 0.39
CA HIS A 162 2.64 -27.01 0.20
C HIS A 162 3.35 -27.32 1.53
N GLU A 163 4.34 -28.23 1.50
CA GLU A 163 5.05 -28.73 2.69
C GLU A 163 5.75 -27.64 3.52
N LEU A 164 6.23 -26.57 2.87
CA LEU A 164 6.91 -25.44 3.51
C LEU A 164 5.93 -24.35 3.97
N TYR A 165 4.63 -24.50 3.74
CA TYR A 165 3.63 -23.52 4.17
C TYR A 165 3.04 -23.88 5.54
N TYR A 166 3.35 -23.09 6.56
CA TYR A 166 2.91 -23.33 7.94
C TYR A 166 1.57 -22.66 8.32
N GLY A 167 1.02 -21.87 7.37
CA GLY A 167 -0.27 -21.21 7.55
C GLY A 167 -0.17 -19.70 7.79
N ASN A 168 -1.25 -19.12 8.29
CA ASN A 168 -1.27 -17.69 8.60
C ASN A 168 -0.97 -17.42 10.09
N ILE A 169 -0.29 -16.30 10.34
CA ILE A 169 0.02 -15.79 11.67
C ILE A 169 -1.15 -14.94 12.22
N GLY A 170 -1.11 -14.68 13.50
CA GLY A 170 -2.02 -13.79 14.21
C GLY A 170 -2.80 -14.47 15.32
N MET A 171 -3.67 -13.71 16.00
CA MET A 171 -4.47 -14.18 17.13
C MET A 171 -5.36 -15.39 16.74
N HIS A 172 -5.89 -15.39 15.53
CA HIS A 172 -6.68 -16.48 14.95
C HIS A 172 -5.89 -17.27 13.90
N GLY A 173 -4.54 -17.21 13.97
CA GLY A 173 -3.66 -17.91 13.03
C GLY A 173 -3.41 -19.38 13.42
N ASN A 174 -2.64 -20.05 12.58
CA ASN A 174 -2.25 -21.42 12.82
C ASN A 174 -1.19 -21.49 13.93
N TYR A 175 -1.31 -22.49 14.81
CA TYR A 175 -0.34 -22.70 15.90
C TYR A 175 1.09 -22.86 15.36
N ALA A 176 1.27 -23.70 14.33
CA ALA A 176 2.57 -23.92 13.70
C ALA A 176 3.19 -22.63 13.14
N ALA A 177 2.37 -21.77 12.51
CA ALA A 177 2.83 -20.49 11.97
C ALA A 177 3.29 -19.54 13.08
N ASN A 178 2.50 -19.41 14.15
CA ASN A 178 2.87 -18.55 15.28
C ASN A 178 4.11 -19.08 16.01
N GLN A 179 4.23 -20.39 16.19
CA GLN A 179 5.41 -21.02 16.78
C GLN A 179 6.66 -20.80 15.93
N ALA A 180 6.56 -20.96 14.60
CA ALA A 180 7.67 -20.73 13.69
C ALA A 180 8.21 -19.30 13.76
N VAL A 181 7.32 -18.30 13.94
CA VAL A 181 7.76 -16.89 14.13
C VAL A 181 8.52 -16.69 15.43
N ASN A 182 8.13 -17.38 16.51
CA ASN A 182 8.84 -17.31 17.79
C ASN A 182 10.20 -18.01 17.75
N ASP A 183 10.32 -19.09 16.98
CA ASP A 183 11.51 -19.95 16.96
C ASP A 183 12.53 -19.54 15.88
N CYS A 184 12.15 -18.70 14.91
CA CYS A 184 13.06 -18.30 13.85
C CYS A 184 14.19 -17.39 14.37
N ASP A 185 15.39 -17.55 13.80
CA ASP A 185 16.54 -16.67 14.07
C ASP A 185 16.67 -15.56 13.01
N LEU A 186 15.99 -15.70 11.85
CA LEU A 186 15.87 -14.69 10.83
C LEU A 186 14.44 -14.66 10.27
N LEU A 187 13.77 -13.52 10.42
CA LEU A 187 12.46 -13.27 9.82
C LEU A 187 12.61 -12.38 8.59
N ILE A 188 12.27 -12.92 7.41
CA ILE A 188 12.27 -12.20 6.15
C ILE A 188 10.86 -11.72 5.86
N SER A 189 10.59 -10.45 6.16
CA SER A 189 9.27 -9.84 5.95
C SER A 189 9.14 -9.29 4.54
N CYS A 190 8.23 -9.89 3.74
CA CYS A 190 8.01 -9.52 2.34
C CYS A 190 6.68 -8.77 2.19
N LEU A 191 6.79 -7.49 1.81
CA LEU A 191 5.66 -6.58 1.50
C LEU A 191 4.58 -6.53 2.61
N LEU A 192 5.04 -6.43 3.85
CA LEU A 192 4.24 -6.22 5.04
C LEU A 192 4.25 -4.72 5.37
N TYR A 193 3.18 -4.02 5.01
CA TYR A 193 3.16 -2.54 5.06
C TYR A 193 2.63 -1.95 6.37
N THR A 194 1.80 -2.66 7.10
CA THR A 194 1.03 -2.11 8.22
C THR A 194 1.45 -2.61 9.59
N SER A 195 2.32 -3.61 9.67
CA SER A 195 2.84 -4.11 10.94
C SER A 195 4.09 -3.36 11.38
N PRO A 196 4.19 -2.98 12.66
CA PRO A 196 5.41 -2.36 13.20
C PRO A 196 6.61 -3.30 13.02
N ARG A 197 7.76 -2.72 12.71
CA ARG A 197 9.02 -3.44 12.55
C ARG A 197 10.03 -2.93 13.57
N PRO A 198 11.01 -3.74 13.98
CA PRO A 198 12.02 -3.32 14.96
C PRO A 198 12.81 -2.06 14.58
N ARG A 199 12.84 -1.71 13.28
CA ARG A 199 13.52 -0.52 12.76
C ARG A 199 12.61 0.66 12.49
N ASP A 200 11.30 0.47 12.62
CA ASP A 200 10.38 1.58 12.50
C ASP A 200 10.60 2.50 13.70
N PRO A 201 10.77 3.82 13.51
CA PRO A 201 10.91 4.72 14.65
C PRO A 201 9.67 4.57 15.52
N LYS A 202 9.87 4.43 16.83
CA LYS A 202 8.78 4.45 17.78
C LYS A 202 8.10 5.79 17.60
N THR A 203 6.91 5.80 17.05
CA THR A 203 6.02 6.95 17.14
C THR A 203 5.60 7.07 18.58
N SER A 204 6.28 7.99 19.28
CA SER A 204 5.91 8.45 20.60
C SER A 204 4.63 9.30 20.55
#